data_2a9aae3db50d6e481c4ab2700cdeebfb
#
_entry.id   2a9aae3db50d6e481c4ab2700cdeebfb
#
_cell.length_a   1.000
_cell.length_b   1.000
_cell.length_c   1.000
_cell.angle_alpha   90.00
_cell.angle_beta   90.00
_cell.angle_gamma   90.00
#
_symmetry.space_group_name_H-M   'P 1'
#
loop_
_entity.id
_entity.type
_entity.pdbx_description
1 polymer ?
#
loop_
_entity_poly.entity_id
_entity_poly.type
_entity_poly.pdbx_seq_one_letter_code
_entity_poly.pdbx_strand_id
1 'polypeptide(L)'
;MVEISRTVCILENRREDQASVQVTETDRFLTIESEKFTYRYSKLSGLFEQVSLNGKELLAAPMEVNIWRAPTDNDRKIKLEWKAAGYDRSNARAYDTTWEIRRGAAGCVNDESVIIHSTMSVAAAALQKVLDIEAEWKVQSTGEISVTMQVKKNMEFPQLPRFGLRLFLKKE
;
A
#
# COMPACT_ATOMS: atom_id res chain seq x y z
N MET A 1 -3.39 14.53 13.73
CA MET A 1 -3.53 13.88 12.41
C MET A 1 -2.27 14.19 11.64
N VAL A 2 -1.54 13.20 11.17
CA VAL A 2 -0.37 13.40 10.32
C VAL A 2 -0.74 12.87 8.95
N GLU A 3 -0.71 13.73 7.94
CA GLU A 3 -0.89 13.35 6.54
C GLU A 3 0.47 12.99 5.96
N ILE A 4 0.61 11.76 5.46
CA ILE A 4 1.80 11.29 4.78
C ILE A 4 1.41 10.99 3.34
N SER A 5 1.75 11.89 2.43
CA SER A 5 1.64 11.67 0.99
C SER A 5 3.01 11.23 0.47
N ARG A 6 3.06 10.07 -0.17
CA ARG A 6 4.25 9.57 -0.83
C ARG A 6 3.90 8.93 -2.15
N THR A 7 4.40 9.50 -3.22
CA THR A 7 4.31 8.90 -4.55
C THR A 7 5.42 7.86 -4.69
N VAL A 8 5.02 6.62 -4.93
CA VAL A 8 5.96 5.55 -5.31
C VAL A 8 5.80 5.35 -6.81
N CYS A 9 6.63 6.03 -7.60
CA CYS A 9 6.70 5.77 -9.03
C CYS A 9 7.45 4.46 -9.26
N ILE A 10 6.74 3.42 -9.67
CA ILE A 10 7.35 2.13 -10.02
C ILE A 10 7.89 2.18 -11.46
N LEU A 11 7.39 3.12 -12.29
CA LEU A 11 7.80 3.28 -13.68
C LEU A 11 7.52 4.69 -14.21
N GLU A 12 8.54 5.30 -14.81
CA GLU A 12 8.36 6.35 -15.80
C GLU A 12 8.31 5.69 -17.19
N ASN A 13 7.13 5.54 -17.76
CA ASN A 13 7.02 5.16 -19.16
C ASN A 13 6.49 6.35 -19.96
N ARG A 14 7.37 7.01 -20.69
CA ARG A 14 7.01 8.04 -21.67
C ARG A 14 6.51 7.36 -22.94
N ARG A 15 5.29 7.71 -23.33
CA ARG A 15 4.62 7.64 -24.65
C ARG A 15 3.57 6.54 -24.87
N GLU A 16 2.38 7.06 -25.17
CA GLU A 16 1.43 6.73 -26.25
C GLU A 16 1.18 5.23 -26.52
N ASP A 17 0.25 4.64 -25.75
CA ASP A 17 -0.66 3.63 -26.26
C ASP A 17 -1.96 3.72 -25.46
N GLN A 18 -3.10 3.61 -26.15
CA GLN A 18 -4.45 3.62 -25.57
C GLN A 18 -4.70 2.32 -24.79
N ALA A 19 -4.04 2.15 -23.66
CA ALA A 19 -4.27 1.00 -22.83
C ALA A 19 -5.46 1.27 -21.89
N SER A 20 -6.60 0.66 -22.18
CA SER A 20 -7.73 0.63 -21.26
C SER A 20 -7.36 -0.24 -20.05
N VAL A 21 -7.69 0.25 -18.86
CA VAL A 21 -7.51 -0.50 -17.63
C VAL A 21 -8.77 -1.32 -17.36
N GLN A 22 -8.60 -2.61 -17.10
CA GLN A 22 -9.67 -3.49 -16.69
C GLN A 22 -9.52 -3.83 -15.21
N VAL A 23 -10.64 -3.88 -14.48
CA VAL A 23 -10.65 -4.24 -13.07
C VAL A 23 -11.56 -5.43 -12.87
N THR A 24 -11.01 -6.48 -12.30
CA THR A 24 -11.76 -7.67 -11.89
C THR A 24 -11.77 -7.75 -10.37
N GLU A 25 -12.97 -7.84 -9.79
CA GLU A 25 -13.14 -7.93 -8.34
C GLU A 25 -13.56 -9.33 -7.92
N THR A 26 -12.95 -9.82 -6.86
CA THR A 26 -13.34 -11.03 -6.13
C THR A 26 -13.56 -10.68 -4.65
N ASP A 27 -14.00 -11.64 -3.85
CA ASP A 27 -14.17 -11.44 -2.40
C ASP A 27 -12.87 -11.00 -1.70
N ARG A 28 -11.72 -11.42 -2.20
CA ARG A 28 -10.41 -11.22 -1.58
C ARG A 28 -9.52 -10.24 -2.32
N PHE A 29 -9.67 -10.08 -3.62
CA PHE A 29 -8.73 -9.35 -4.46
C PHE A 29 -9.42 -8.41 -5.45
N LEU A 30 -8.74 -7.30 -5.73
CA LEU A 30 -8.94 -6.50 -6.93
C LEU A 30 -7.76 -6.77 -7.86
N THR A 31 -8.02 -7.22 -9.07
CA THR A 31 -7.00 -7.39 -10.11
C THR A 31 -7.17 -6.26 -11.13
N ILE A 32 -6.12 -5.50 -11.33
CA ILE A 32 -6.06 -4.34 -12.23
C ILE A 32 -5.13 -4.72 -13.37
N GLU A 33 -5.67 -4.78 -14.58
CA GLU A 33 -4.97 -5.29 -15.75
C GLU A 33 -4.96 -4.27 -16.88
N SER A 34 -3.83 -4.24 -17.59
CA SER A 34 -3.61 -3.53 -18.83
C SER A 34 -2.74 -4.40 -19.73
N GLU A 35 -2.55 -4.02 -21.00
CA GLU A 35 -1.64 -4.73 -21.90
C GLU A 35 -0.21 -4.86 -21.34
N LYS A 36 0.23 -3.91 -20.51
CA LYS A 36 1.61 -3.82 -20.00
C LYS A 36 1.78 -4.30 -18.57
N PHE A 37 0.70 -4.33 -17.77
CA PHE A 37 0.81 -4.65 -16.35
C PHE A 37 -0.38 -5.45 -15.84
N THR A 38 -0.14 -6.21 -14.76
CA THR A 38 -1.15 -6.89 -13.95
C THR A 38 -0.81 -6.68 -12.49
N TYR A 39 -1.69 -6.02 -11.74
CA TYR A 39 -1.54 -5.75 -10.33
C TYR A 39 -2.66 -6.39 -9.53
N ARG A 40 -2.31 -7.08 -8.44
CA ARG A 40 -3.27 -7.70 -7.56
C ARG A 40 -3.22 -7.06 -6.18
N TYR A 41 -4.32 -6.44 -5.82
CA TYR A 41 -4.53 -5.78 -4.54
C TYR A 41 -5.35 -6.66 -3.61
N SER A 42 -4.90 -6.84 -2.37
CA SER A 42 -5.56 -7.64 -1.35
C SER A 42 -6.53 -6.78 -0.54
N LYS A 43 -7.81 -7.12 -0.58
CA LYS A 43 -8.86 -6.47 0.23
C LYS A 43 -8.73 -6.81 1.72
N LEU A 44 -7.93 -7.84 2.07
CA LEU A 44 -7.68 -8.23 3.46
C LEU A 44 -6.59 -7.38 4.10
N SER A 45 -5.50 -7.11 3.39
CA SER A 45 -4.36 -6.34 3.92
C SER A 45 -4.43 -4.86 3.56
N GLY A 46 -5.18 -4.48 2.52
CA GLY A 46 -5.19 -3.13 1.97
C GLY A 46 -3.93 -2.76 1.19
N LEU A 47 -3.23 -3.77 0.65
CA LEU A 47 -1.92 -3.62 0.02
C LEU A 47 -1.82 -4.49 -1.24
N PHE A 48 -0.87 -4.18 -2.13
CA PHE A 48 -0.60 -5.02 -3.29
C PHE A 48 0.19 -6.27 -2.88
N GLU A 49 -0.30 -7.43 -3.35
CA GLU A 49 0.37 -8.73 -3.18
C GLU A 49 1.19 -9.10 -4.41
N GLN A 50 0.80 -8.59 -5.58
CA GLN A 50 1.46 -8.85 -6.83
C GLN A 50 1.53 -7.57 -7.67
N VAL A 51 2.70 -7.33 -8.25
CA VAL A 51 2.96 -6.23 -9.18
C VAL A 51 3.78 -6.79 -10.34
N SER A 52 3.12 -7.02 -11.47
CA SER A 52 3.76 -7.56 -12.68
C SER A 52 3.76 -6.52 -13.78
N LEU A 53 4.90 -6.37 -14.46
CA LEU A 53 5.08 -5.48 -15.58
C LEU A 53 5.68 -6.24 -16.77
N ASN A 54 5.07 -6.11 -17.95
CA ASN A 54 5.51 -6.80 -19.17
C ASN A 54 5.71 -8.31 -18.93
N GLY A 55 4.81 -8.94 -18.13
CA GLY A 55 4.89 -10.35 -17.77
C GLY A 55 5.93 -10.71 -16.71
N LYS A 56 6.73 -9.72 -16.22
CA LYS A 56 7.72 -9.94 -15.15
C LYS A 56 7.12 -9.51 -13.80
N GLU A 57 7.06 -10.46 -12.86
CA GLU A 57 6.67 -10.18 -11.46
C GLU A 57 7.79 -9.44 -10.74
N LEU A 58 7.49 -8.26 -10.20
CA LEU A 58 8.46 -7.40 -9.52
C LEU A 58 8.54 -7.68 -8.02
N LEU A 59 7.44 -8.10 -7.38
CA LEU A 59 7.42 -8.40 -5.97
C LEU A 59 7.84 -9.85 -5.70
N ALA A 60 8.74 -10.04 -4.75
CA ALA A 60 9.12 -11.35 -4.22
C ALA A 60 8.17 -11.82 -3.10
N ALA A 61 7.51 -10.87 -2.43
CA ALA A 61 6.52 -11.11 -1.40
C ALA A 61 5.51 -9.93 -1.36
N PRO A 62 4.31 -10.12 -0.77
CA PRO A 62 3.34 -9.06 -0.60
C PRO A 62 3.93 -7.81 0.07
N MET A 63 3.41 -6.63 -0.28
CA MET A 63 3.76 -5.40 0.43
C MET A 63 3.32 -5.47 1.89
N GLU A 64 4.03 -4.76 2.75
CA GLU A 64 3.72 -4.66 4.17
C GLU A 64 3.74 -3.20 4.65
N VAL A 65 2.83 -2.85 5.56
CA VAL A 65 3.01 -1.66 6.40
C VAL A 65 4.03 -2.01 7.47
N ASN A 66 5.07 -1.20 7.57
CA ASN A 66 6.16 -1.44 8.52
C ASN A 66 6.30 -0.29 9.50
N ILE A 67 6.13 -0.61 10.78
CA ILE A 67 6.32 0.29 11.91
C ILE A 67 7.53 -0.10 12.78
N TRP A 68 8.27 -1.14 12.39
CA TRP A 68 9.41 -1.68 13.12
C TRP A 68 10.75 -1.38 12.45
N ARG A 69 11.74 -1.05 13.25
CA ARG A 69 13.17 -1.05 12.84
C ARG A 69 14.01 -1.77 13.89
N ALA A 70 15.15 -2.28 13.50
CA ALA A 70 16.12 -2.81 14.44
C ALA A 70 16.52 -1.70 15.43
N PRO A 71 16.41 -1.97 16.75
CA PRO A 71 16.82 -1.01 17.78
C PRO A 71 18.33 -0.73 17.71
N THR A 72 18.68 0.51 17.93
CA THR A 72 20.08 0.95 18.12
C THR A 72 20.42 0.98 19.61
N ASP A 73 21.68 1.29 19.96
CA ASP A 73 22.11 1.44 21.34
C ASP A 73 21.37 2.55 22.09
N ASN A 74 20.97 3.60 21.39
CA ASN A 74 20.18 4.69 21.97
C ASN A 74 18.75 4.26 22.32
N ASP A 75 18.27 3.17 21.77
CA ASP A 75 16.90 2.68 21.98
C ASP A 75 16.78 1.72 23.17
N ARG A 76 17.79 1.59 24.03
CA ARG A 76 17.89 0.59 25.12
C ARG A 76 16.63 0.46 25.97
N LYS A 77 16.02 1.60 26.35
CA LYS A 77 14.80 1.62 27.17
C LYS A 77 13.55 1.44 26.31
N ILE A 78 13.39 2.25 25.28
CA ILE A 78 12.16 2.29 24.47
C ILE A 78 11.93 1.00 23.66
N LYS A 79 12.99 0.24 23.33
CA LYS A 79 12.84 -1.04 22.61
C LYS A 79 12.00 -2.08 23.37
N LEU A 80 12.00 -2.01 24.70
CA LEU A 80 11.19 -2.92 25.52
C LEU A 80 9.71 -2.55 25.40
N GLU A 81 9.41 -1.26 25.37
CA GLU A 81 8.05 -0.75 25.16
C GLU A 81 7.55 -1.10 23.74
N TRP A 82 8.39 -0.95 22.69
CA TRP A 82 8.05 -1.32 21.32
C TRP A 82 7.72 -2.82 21.19
N LYS A 83 8.52 -3.68 21.86
CA LYS A 83 8.26 -5.14 21.88
C LYS A 83 7.00 -5.47 22.65
N ALA A 84 6.77 -4.84 23.80
CA ALA A 84 5.54 -5.00 24.58
C ALA A 84 4.31 -4.56 23.77
N ALA A 85 4.42 -3.46 23.00
CA ALA A 85 3.43 -2.97 22.07
C ALA A 85 3.26 -3.85 20.80
N GLY A 86 4.13 -4.84 20.58
CA GLY A 86 4.06 -5.78 19.47
C GLY A 86 4.45 -5.18 18.11
N TYR A 87 5.24 -4.11 18.06
CA TYR A 87 5.63 -3.46 16.80
C TYR A 87 6.44 -4.37 15.87
N ASP A 88 7.20 -5.30 16.44
CA ASP A 88 8.02 -6.28 15.72
C ASP A 88 7.23 -7.39 15.04
N ARG A 89 5.95 -7.54 15.39
CA ARG A 89 5.03 -8.58 14.89
C ARG A 89 3.66 -8.05 14.48
N SER A 90 3.58 -6.76 14.20
CA SER A 90 2.35 -6.10 13.78
C SER A 90 2.07 -6.32 12.30
N ASN A 91 0.79 -6.42 11.96
CA ASN A 91 0.31 -6.59 10.59
C ASN A 91 -0.79 -5.57 10.28
N ALA A 92 -0.91 -5.21 9.01
CA ALA A 92 -2.02 -4.42 8.51
C ALA A 92 -3.22 -5.31 8.23
N ARG A 93 -4.42 -4.81 8.53
CA ARG A 93 -5.69 -5.42 8.16
C ARG A 93 -6.65 -4.36 7.69
N ALA A 94 -7.20 -4.53 6.48
CA ALA A 94 -8.27 -3.71 5.95
C ALA A 94 -9.63 -4.22 6.43
N TYR A 95 -10.55 -3.29 6.68
CA TYR A 95 -11.94 -3.55 7.10
C TYR A 95 -12.91 -3.19 6.01
N ASP A 96 -12.57 -2.18 5.20
CA ASP A 96 -13.37 -1.73 4.09
C ASP A 96 -12.47 -1.39 2.92
N THR A 97 -12.92 -1.72 1.71
CA THR A 97 -12.23 -1.41 0.47
C THR A 97 -13.27 -1.09 -0.60
N THR A 98 -13.19 0.11 -1.14
CA THR A 98 -13.99 0.57 -2.27
C THR A 98 -13.07 0.99 -3.40
N TRP A 99 -13.57 0.98 -4.63
CA TRP A 99 -12.79 1.40 -5.78
C TRP A 99 -13.67 2.05 -6.86
N GLU A 100 -13.05 2.88 -7.68
CA GLU A 100 -13.68 3.52 -8.82
C GLU A 100 -12.69 3.70 -9.98
N ILE A 101 -13.19 3.76 -11.20
CA ILE A 101 -12.40 4.17 -12.35
C ILE A 101 -12.68 5.65 -12.60
N ARG A 102 -11.63 6.47 -12.53
CA ARG A 102 -11.68 7.88 -12.95
C ARG A 102 -11.16 8.00 -14.36
N ARG A 103 -11.97 8.62 -15.22
CA ARG A 103 -11.59 8.97 -16.58
C ARG A 103 -11.37 10.46 -16.64
N GLY A 104 -10.29 10.88 -17.27
CA GLY A 104 -9.99 12.29 -17.51
C GLY A 104 -11.04 12.98 -18.37
N ALA A 105 -10.93 14.30 -18.49
CA ALA A 105 -11.86 15.10 -19.30
C ALA A 105 -11.90 14.61 -20.74
N ALA A 106 -13.07 14.72 -21.40
CA ALA A 106 -13.31 14.25 -22.75
C ALA A 106 -12.22 14.74 -23.72
N GLY A 107 -11.44 13.81 -24.28
CA GLY A 107 -10.35 14.06 -25.22
C GLY A 107 -8.95 13.68 -24.74
N CYS A 108 -8.74 13.36 -23.46
CA CYS A 108 -7.47 12.90 -22.92
C CYS A 108 -7.56 11.40 -22.59
N VAL A 109 -7.25 10.55 -23.55
CA VAL A 109 -7.35 9.07 -23.40
C VAL A 109 -6.34 8.52 -22.40
N ASN A 110 -5.29 9.27 -22.08
CA ASN A 110 -4.20 8.85 -21.18
C ASN A 110 -4.43 9.16 -19.69
N ASP A 111 -5.64 9.60 -19.32
CA ASP A 111 -5.93 10.03 -17.95
C ASP A 111 -6.90 9.08 -17.21
N GLU A 112 -6.93 7.81 -17.64
CA GLU A 112 -7.69 6.79 -16.93
C GLU A 112 -6.87 6.30 -15.73
N SER A 113 -7.51 6.26 -14.56
CA SER A 113 -6.90 5.76 -13.34
C SER A 113 -7.90 4.99 -12.49
N VAL A 114 -7.43 3.95 -11.81
CA VAL A 114 -8.18 3.22 -10.79
C VAL A 114 -7.82 3.81 -9.44
N ILE A 115 -8.83 4.27 -8.70
CA ILE A 115 -8.68 4.76 -7.34
C ILE A 115 -9.22 3.70 -6.40
N ILE A 116 -8.43 3.33 -5.38
CA ILE A 116 -8.83 2.37 -4.36
C ILE A 116 -8.75 3.07 -3.01
N HIS A 117 -9.87 3.10 -2.29
CA HIS A 117 -9.92 3.60 -0.91
C HIS A 117 -9.99 2.43 0.04
N SER A 118 -9.19 2.45 1.09
CA SER A 118 -9.21 1.41 2.12
C SER A 118 -9.07 1.99 3.51
N THR A 119 -9.92 1.54 4.40
CA THR A 119 -9.80 1.77 5.85
C THR A 119 -9.16 0.55 6.47
N MET A 120 -8.01 0.75 7.09
CA MET A 120 -7.23 -0.34 7.68
C MET A 120 -6.67 0.02 9.05
N SER A 121 -6.24 -0.99 9.79
CA SER A 121 -5.50 -0.79 11.04
C SER A 121 -4.22 -1.60 11.07
N VAL A 122 -3.31 -1.21 11.93
CA VAL A 122 -2.09 -1.96 12.24
C VAL A 122 -2.13 -2.38 13.70
N ALA A 123 -2.01 -3.68 13.93
CA ALA A 123 -2.01 -4.28 15.26
C ALA A 123 -1.16 -5.54 15.29
N ALA A 124 -0.67 -5.91 16.47
CA ALA A 124 -0.17 -7.26 16.73
C ALA A 124 -1.34 -8.16 17.16
N ALA A 125 -1.20 -9.47 16.95
CA ALA A 125 -2.19 -10.43 17.38
C ALA A 125 -2.47 -10.31 18.89
N ALA A 126 -3.74 -10.32 19.27
CA ALA A 126 -4.24 -10.21 20.65
C ALA A 126 -3.92 -8.86 21.36
N LEU A 127 -3.48 -7.85 20.63
CA LEU A 127 -3.28 -6.49 21.14
C LEU A 127 -4.24 -5.50 20.48
N GLN A 128 -4.42 -4.35 21.15
CA GLN A 128 -5.19 -3.24 20.59
C GLN A 128 -4.48 -2.67 19.35
N LYS A 129 -5.25 -2.02 18.48
CA LYS A 129 -4.71 -1.36 17.30
C LYS A 129 -3.80 -0.20 17.67
N VAL A 130 -2.65 -0.15 17.03
CA VAL A 130 -1.65 0.91 17.17
C VAL A 130 -1.95 2.08 16.24
N LEU A 131 -2.38 1.75 15.01
CA LEU A 131 -2.70 2.72 13.97
C LEU A 131 -4.08 2.46 13.36
N ASP A 132 -4.78 3.53 13.04
CA ASP A 132 -5.84 3.60 12.04
C ASP A 132 -5.27 4.30 10.80
N ILE A 133 -5.55 3.75 9.62
CA ILE A 133 -5.03 4.25 8.34
C ILE A 133 -6.18 4.35 7.35
N GLU A 134 -6.34 5.51 6.75
CA GLU A 134 -7.13 5.71 5.53
C GLU A 134 -6.16 5.83 4.38
N ALA A 135 -6.23 4.88 3.44
CA ALA A 135 -5.34 4.82 2.29
C ALA A 135 -6.11 5.06 1.00
N GLU A 136 -5.60 5.94 0.16
CA GLU A 136 -6.01 6.13 -1.22
C GLU A 136 -4.87 5.70 -2.12
N TRP A 137 -5.09 4.63 -2.88
CA TRP A 137 -4.19 4.17 -3.93
C TRP A 137 -4.70 4.64 -5.28
N LYS A 138 -3.82 5.16 -6.11
CA LYS A 138 -4.10 5.51 -7.49
C LYS A 138 -3.18 4.71 -8.42
N VAL A 139 -3.80 3.94 -9.32
CA VAL A 139 -3.12 3.20 -10.38
C VAL A 139 -3.47 3.86 -11.70
N GLN A 140 -2.51 4.42 -12.38
CA GLN A 140 -2.69 5.07 -13.69
C GLN A 140 -2.64 4.04 -14.82
N SER A 141 -3.25 4.35 -15.95
CA SER A 141 -3.18 3.53 -17.17
C SER A 141 -1.75 3.32 -17.68
N THR A 142 -0.83 4.20 -17.28
CA THR A 142 0.61 4.06 -17.55
C THR A 142 1.30 2.97 -16.72
N GLY A 143 0.65 2.46 -15.66
CA GLY A 143 1.21 1.53 -14.69
C GLY A 143 1.83 2.19 -13.46
N GLU A 144 1.80 3.54 -13.37
CA GLU A 144 2.24 4.23 -12.16
C GLU A 144 1.30 3.94 -10.98
N ILE A 145 1.86 3.62 -9.82
CA ILE A 145 1.14 3.46 -8.57
C ILE A 145 1.54 4.58 -7.63
N SER A 146 0.57 5.33 -7.14
CA SER A 146 0.76 6.31 -6.06
C SER A 146 -0.14 5.98 -4.88
N VAL A 147 0.28 6.39 -3.68
CA VAL A 147 -0.50 6.19 -2.46
C VAL A 147 -0.46 7.42 -1.57
N THR A 148 -1.61 7.78 -1.05
CA THR A 148 -1.77 8.76 0.01
C THR A 148 -2.34 8.06 1.23
N MET A 149 -1.71 8.22 2.40
CA MET A 149 -2.15 7.61 3.64
C MET A 149 -2.34 8.67 4.72
N GLN A 150 -3.54 8.70 5.29
CA GLN A 150 -3.83 9.44 6.51
C GLN A 150 -3.71 8.50 7.69
N VAL A 151 -2.81 8.80 8.63
CA VAL A 151 -2.46 7.90 9.72
C VAL A 151 -2.80 8.53 11.06
N LYS A 152 -3.61 7.82 11.86
CA LYS A 152 -3.93 8.18 13.23
C LYS A 152 -3.33 7.16 14.18
N LYS A 153 -2.37 7.62 15.00
CA LYS A 153 -1.75 6.79 16.03
C LYS A 153 -2.60 6.78 17.30
N ASN A 154 -2.76 5.61 17.91
CA ASN A 154 -3.25 5.50 19.27
C ASN A 154 -2.20 6.04 20.26
N MET A 155 -2.56 7.07 21.02
CA MET A 155 -1.65 7.78 21.91
C MET A 155 -1.26 7.00 23.17
N GLU A 156 -1.96 5.90 23.49
CA GLU A 156 -1.61 5.01 24.59
C GLU A 156 -0.35 4.17 24.29
N PHE A 157 0.05 4.07 23.02
CA PHE A 157 1.21 3.33 22.59
C PHE A 157 2.46 4.24 22.53
N PRO A 158 3.68 3.68 22.69
CA PRO A 158 4.93 4.44 22.59
C PRO A 158 5.11 5.07 21.21
N GLN A 159 6.07 5.96 21.08
CA GLN A 159 6.41 6.56 19.79
C GLN A 159 6.84 5.48 18.78
N LEU A 160 6.40 5.64 17.52
CA LEU A 160 6.79 4.72 16.46
C LEU A 160 8.26 4.89 16.12
N PRO A 161 9.04 3.79 16.03
CA PRO A 161 10.42 3.85 15.55
C PRO A 161 10.52 4.24 14.08
N ARG A 162 9.48 3.93 13.31
CA ARG A 162 9.31 4.31 11.90
C ARG A 162 7.87 4.09 11.45
N PHE A 163 7.53 4.64 10.30
CA PHE A 163 6.34 4.31 9.53
C PHE A 163 6.67 4.29 8.04
N GLY A 164 6.16 3.32 7.32
CA GLY A 164 6.31 3.26 5.86
C GLY A 164 5.83 1.93 5.26
N LEU A 165 5.93 1.84 3.95
CA LEU A 165 5.70 0.61 3.21
C LEU A 165 7.02 -0.14 3.04
N ARG A 166 6.95 -1.47 3.12
CA ARG A 166 8.04 -2.38 2.78
C ARG A 166 7.69 -3.11 1.49
N LEU A 167 8.56 -3.01 0.52
CA LEU A 167 8.49 -3.73 -0.74
C LEU A 167 9.63 -4.74 -0.80
N PHE A 168 9.29 -5.97 -1.11
CA PHE A 168 10.24 -7.05 -1.33
C PHE A 168 10.38 -7.25 -2.83
N LEU A 169 11.43 -6.71 -3.43
CA LEU A 169 11.66 -6.82 -4.87
C LEU A 169 12.40 -8.11 -5.20
N LYS A 170 12.06 -8.72 -6.34
CA LYS A 170 12.84 -9.83 -6.89
C LYS A 170 14.20 -9.31 -7.33
N LYS A 171 15.23 -10.07 -7.04
CA LYS A 171 16.57 -9.83 -7.57
C LYS A 171 16.57 -10.21 -9.06
N GLU A 172 17.16 -9.37 -9.90
CA GLU A 172 17.43 -9.67 -11.31
C GLU A 172 18.46 -10.76 -11.44
#